data_9634a8adbed7369d5a930aa61f564a25
#
_entry.id   9634a8adbed7369d5a930aa61f564a25
#
_cell.length_a   1.000
_cell.length_b   1.000
_cell.length_c   1.000
_cell.angle_alpha   90.00
_cell.angle_beta   90.00
_cell.angle_gamma   90.00
#
_symmetry.space_group_name_H-M   'P 1'
#
loop_
_entity.id
_entity.type
_entity.pdbx_description
1 polymer ?
#
loop_
_entity_poly.entity_id
_entity_poly.type
_entity_poly.pdbx_seq_one_letter_code
_entity_poly.pdbx_strand_id
1 'polypeptide(L)'
;LRIIILLIINFIEYLINSIMAKIQLNGKKVTIKPKVTIYELLKKFKLNNKKVAIEYNGIIIPKANYKKRYLKNNDKVEIVYFIGGG
;
A
#
# COMPACT_ATOMS: atom_id res chain seq x y z
N LEU A 1 -14.93 26.97 22.68
CA LEU A 1 -13.69 26.19 22.84
C LEU A 1 -13.82 24.80 22.21
N ARG A 2 -14.94 24.10 22.43
CA ARG A 2 -15.20 22.80 21.82
C ARG A 2 -15.21 22.86 20.29
N ILE A 3 -15.80 23.89 19.73
CA ILE A 3 -15.89 24.08 18.28
C ILE A 3 -14.50 24.24 17.68
N ILE A 4 -13.62 25.00 18.35
CA ILE A 4 -12.25 25.20 17.89
C ILE A 4 -11.48 23.89 17.92
N ILE A 5 -11.62 23.09 18.97
CA ILE A 5 -10.96 21.78 19.10
C ILE A 5 -11.42 20.85 17.99
N LEU A 6 -12.75 20.81 17.73
CA LEU A 6 -13.28 19.97 16.65
C LEU A 6 -12.76 20.41 15.27
N LEU A 7 -12.64 21.70 15.03
CA LEU A 7 -12.10 22.22 13.78
C LEU A 7 -10.63 21.82 13.60
N ILE A 8 -9.86 21.87 14.68
CA ILE A 8 -8.45 21.46 14.66
C ILE A 8 -8.34 19.97 14.38
N ILE A 9 -9.13 19.13 15.04
CA ILE A 9 -9.14 17.69 14.83
C ILE A 9 -9.51 17.37 13.38
N ASN A 10 -10.55 18.00 12.83
CA ASN A 10 -10.96 17.79 11.46
C ASN A 10 -9.88 18.21 10.47
N PHE A 11 -9.17 19.29 10.76
CA PHE A 11 -8.08 19.77 9.92
C PHE A 11 -6.90 18.79 9.93
N ILE A 12 -6.56 18.25 11.11
CA ILE A 12 -5.50 17.26 11.26
C ILE A 12 -5.86 15.99 10.48
N GLU A 13 -7.10 15.51 10.61
CA GLU A 13 -7.56 14.34 9.85
C GLU A 13 -7.47 14.58 8.35
N TYR A 14 -7.87 15.76 7.90
CA TYR A 14 -7.75 16.13 6.50
C TYR A 14 -6.29 16.07 6.02
N LEU A 15 -5.36 16.61 6.80
CA LEU A 15 -3.94 16.60 6.46
C LEU A 15 -3.41 15.18 6.40
N ILE A 16 -3.73 14.34 7.39
CA ILE A 16 -3.30 12.94 7.41
C ILE A 16 -3.82 12.21 6.17
N ASN A 17 -5.10 12.36 5.85
CA ASN A 17 -5.70 11.72 4.69
C ASN A 17 -5.08 12.21 3.37
N SER A 18 -4.63 13.46 3.32
CA SER A 18 -4.03 14.01 2.11
C SER A 18 -2.61 13.50 1.86
N ILE A 19 -1.87 13.11 2.90
CA ILE A 19 -0.51 12.58 2.76
C ILE A 19 -0.46 11.06 2.71
N MET A 20 -1.45 10.37 3.29
CA MET A 20 -1.52 8.91 3.23
C MET A 20 -2.07 8.47 1.88
N ALA A 21 -1.57 7.35 1.40
CA ALA A 21 -2.06 6.75 0.16
C ALA A 21 -3.08 5.67 0.47
N LYS A 22 -4.16 5.66 -0.31
CA LYS A 22 -5.18 4.61 -0.25
C LYS A 22 -5.02 3.74 -1.48
N ILE A 23 -4.70 2.48 -1.26
CA ILE A 23 -4.51 1.51 -2.33
C ILE A 23 -5.55 0.40 -2.20
N GLN A 24 -5.69 -0.37 -3.26
CA GLN A 24 -6.50 -1.59 -3.24
C GLN A 24 -5.53 -2.78 -3.22
N LEU A 25 -5.61 -3.59 -2.18
CA LEU A 25 -4.75 -4.76 -2.02
C LEU A 25 -5.62 -6.00 -2.01
N ASN A 26 -5.50 -6.82 -3.06
CA ASN A 26 -6.33 -8.02 -3.24
C ASN A 26 -7.82 -7.73 -3.02
N GLY A 27 -8.30 -6.64 -3.63
CA GLY A 27 -9.69 -6.23 -3.56
C GLY A 27 -10.10 -5.46 -2.31
N LYS A 28 -9.20 -5.25 -1.36
CA LYS A 28 -9.50 -4.53 -0.12
C LYS A 28 -8.80 -3.19 -0.10
N LYS A 29 -9.50 -2.18 0.40
CA LYS A 29 -8.90 -0.85 0.57
C LYS A 29 -7.96 -0.85 1.77
N VAL A 30 -6.75 -0.39 1.56
CA VAL A 30 -5.72 -0.30 2.59
C VAL A 30 -5.10 1.08 2.54
N THR A 31 -4.91 1.67 3.72
CA THR A 31 -4.24 2.96 3.84
C THR A 31 -2.79 2.72 4.21
N ILE A 32 -1.88 3.35 3.48
CA ILE A 32 -0.44 3.18 3.68
C ILE A 32 0.22 4.55 3.87
N LYS A 33 1.39 4.53 4.49
CA LYS A 33 2.22 5.72 4.64
C LYS A 33 2.72 6.19 3.27
N PRO A 34 3.04 7.48 3.11
CA PRO A 34 3.63 7.94 1.85
C PRO A 34 4.98 7.29 1.60
N LYS A 35 5.33 7.14 0.33
CA LYS A 35 6.62 6.61 -0.11
C LYS A 35 6.91 5.17 0.31
N VAL A 36 5.88 4.35 0.43
CA VAL A 36 6.05 2.92 0.69
C VAL A 36 6.27 2.21 -0.64
N THR A 37 7.28 1.33 -0.69
CA THR A 37 7.56 0.51 -1.86
C THR A 37 6.77 -0.80 -1.80
N ILE A 38 6.70 -1.49 -2.94
CA ILE A 38 6.12 -2.83 -2.98
C ILE A 38 6.87 -3.76 -2.01
N TYR A 39 8.20 -3.67 -1.98
CA TYR A 39 9.01 -4.47 -1.05
C TYR A 39 8.61 -4.23 0.41
N GLU A 40 8.45 -2.97 0.80
CA GLU A 40 8.06 -2.63 2.16
C GLU A 40 6.64 -3.13 2.48
N LEU A 41 5.74 -3.08 1.51
CA LEU A 41 4.40 -3.64 1.67
C LEU A 41 4.46 -5.14 1.94
N LEU A 42 5.24 -5.87 1.16
CA LEU A 42 5.43 -7.30 1.35
C LEU A 42 6.05 -7.62 2.72
N LYS A 43 7.03 -6.83 3.13
CA LYS A 43 7.68 -6.99 4.42
C LYS A 43 6.68 -6.78 5.56
N LYS A 44 5.82 -5.79 5.44
CA LYS A 44 4.79 -5.51 6.45
C LYS A 44 3.89 -6.72 6.69
N PHE A 45 3.53 -7.43 5.63
CA PHE A 45 2.70 -8.62 5.73
C PHE A 45 3.51 -9.91 5.85
N LYS A 46 4.82 -9.81 6.08
CA LYS A 46 5.73 -10.96 6.23
C LYS A 46 5.76 -11.85 5.00
N LEU A 47 5.65 -11.26 3.83
CA LEU A 47 5.63 -11.96 2.55
C LEU A 47 6.91 -11.76 1.74
N ASN A 48 7.88 -11.01 2.26
CA ASN A 48 9.09 -10.66 1.51
C ASN A 48 9.97 -11.87 1.19
N ASN A 49 9.84 -12.97 1.94
CA ASN A 49 10.56 -14.21 1.70
C ASN A 49 9.67 -15.31 1.09
N LYS A 50 8.46 -14.96 0.70
CA LYS A 50 7.52 -15.92 0.12
C LYS A 50 7.60 -15.89 -1.39
N LYS A 51 7.21 -17.01 -2.03
CA LYS A 51 7.09 -17.05 -3.47
C LYS A 51 5.78 -16.39 -3.86
N VAL A 52 5.87 -15.15 -4.28
CA VAL A 52 4.69 -14.38 -4.69
C VAL A 52 4.97 -13.69 -6.01
N ALA A 53 3.91 -13.42 -6.76
CA ALA A 53 3.94 -12.53 -7.90
C ALA A 53 3.10 -11.32 -7.55
N ILE A 54 3.52 -10.16 -8.04
CA ILE A 54 2.82 -8.89 -7.79
C ILE A 54 2.29 -8.37 -9.12
N GLU A 55 0.99 -8.16 -9.17
CA GLU A 55 0.35 -7.43 -10.25
C GLU A 55 0.08 -6.02 -9.76
N TYR A 56 0.65 -5.05 -10.46
CA TYR A 56 0.56 -3.63 -10.10
C TYR A 56 -0.15 -2.89 -11.22
N ASN A 57 -1.36 -2.43 -10.93
CA ASN A 57 -2.20 -1.74 -11.92
C ASN A 57 -2.32 -2.54 -13.24
N GLY A 58 -2.53 -3.84 -13.10
CA GLY A 58 -2.72 -4.73 -14.23
C GLY A 58 -1.45 -5.28 -14.87
N ILE A 59 -0.28 -4.97 -14.34
CA ILE A 59 1.01 -5.37 -14.91
C ILE A 59 1.80 -6.16 -13.88
N ILE A 60 2.36 -7.29 -14.28
CA ILE A 60 3.25 -8.07 -13.41
C ILE A 60 4.57 -7.33 -13.26
N ILE A 61 4.97 -7.08 -12.02
CA ILE A 61 6.20 -6.36 -11.71
C ILE A 61 7.32 -7.36 -11.45
N PRO A 62 8.47 -7.23 -12.13
CA PRO A 62 9.61 -8.07 -11.84
C PRO A 62 10.10 -7.88 -10.40
N LYS A 63 10.53 -8.95 -9.78
CA LYS A 63 11.00 -8.93 -8.39
C LYS A 63 12.10 -7.90 -8.16
N ALA A 64 12.97 -7.72 -9.15
CA ALA A 64 14.06 -6.75 -9.07
C ALA A 64 13.56 -5.30 -8.91
N ASN A 65 12.29 -5.05 -9.25
CA ASN A 65 11.73 -3.70 -9.17
C ASN A 65 10.93 -3.45 -7.89
N TYR A 66 10.79 -4.43 -7.02
CA TYR A 66 9.98 -4.27 -5.81
C TYR A 66 10.47 -3.14 -4.91
N LYS A 67 11.78 -2.96 -4.78
CA LYS A 67 12.37 -1.90 -3.95
C LYS A 67 12.36 -0.54 -4.64
N LYS A 68 12.09 -0.51 -5.92
CA LYS A 68 12.11 0.73 -6.71
C LYS A 68 10.71 1.28 -6.98
N ARG A 69 9.69 0.47 -6.82
CA ARG A 69 8.31 0.86 -7.15
C ARG A 69 7.62 1.38 -5.91
N TYR A 70 7.37 2.67 -5.89
CA TYR A 70 6.64 3.33 -4.82
C TYR A 70 5.14 3.23 -5.08
N LEU A 71 4.39 2.99 -4.03
CA LEU A 71 2.94 2.92 -4.10
C LEU A 71 2.36 4.33 -3.99
N LYS A 72 1.30 4.56 -4.76
CA LYS A 72 0.62 5.85 -4.84
C LYS A 72 -0.86 5.67 -4.57
N ASN A 73 -1.51 6.79 -4.28
CA ASN A 73 -2.95 6.80 -4.09
C ASN A 73 -3.66 6.19 -5.31
N ASN A 74 -4.67 5.38 -5.04
CA ASN A 74 -5.48 4.67 -6.03
C ASN A 74 -4.76 3.54 -6.77
N ASP A 75 -3.56 3.16 -6.35
CA ASP A 75 -2.89 1.99 -6.92
C ASP A 75 -3.65 0.71 -6.59
N LYS A 76 -3.66 -0.20 -7.54
CA LYS A 76 -4.26 -1.52 -7.39
C LYS A 76 -3.15 -2.57 -7.39
N VAL A 77 -3.02 -3.26 -6.27
CA VAL A 77 -1.97 -4.27 -6.09
C VAL A 77 -2.63 -5.61 -5.81
N GLU A 78 -2.23 -6.63 -6.54
CA GLU A 78 -2.66 -7.99 -6.30
C GLU A 78 -1.45 -8.87 -6.03
N ILE A 79 -1.52 -9.61 -4.93
CA ILE A 79 -0.47 -10.53 -4.52
C ILE A 79 -0.96 -11.95 -4.81
N VAL A 80 -0.23 -12.65 -5.66
CA VAL A 80 -0.55 -14.03 -6.04
C VAL A 80 0.51 -14.94 -5.42
N TYR A 81 0.06 -15.96 -4.72
CA TYR A 81 0.94 -16.91 -4.07
C TYR A 81 1.19 -18.10 -5.01
N PHE A 82 2.44 -18.52 -5.09
CA PHE A 82 2.75 -19.77 -5.78
C PHE A 82 2.57 -20.93 -4.81
N ILE A 83 1.75 -21.88 -5.21
CA ILE A 83 1.42 -23.06 -4.41
C ILE A 83 2.16 -24.27 -4.98
N GLY A 84 2.68 -25.10 -4.07
CA GLY A 84 3.31 -26.34 -4.41
C GLY A 84 4.75 -26.20 -4.82
N GLY A 85 5.36 -27.32 -5.17
CA GLY A 85 6.77 -27.40 -5.50
C GLY A 85 7.10 -27.03 -6.94
N GLY A 86 6.30 -26.17 -7.48
CA GLY A 86 6.54 -25.71 -8.84
C GLY A 86 7.74 -24.83 -8.95
#